data_80ab3bd2e1adc5dce75bb39a038fa81a
#
_entry.id   80ab3bd2e1adc5dce75bb39a038fa81a
#
_cell.length_a   1.000
_cell.length_b   1.000
_cell.length_c   1.000
_cell.angle_alpha   90.00
_cell.angle_beta   90.00
_cell.angle_gamma   90.00
#
_symmetry.space_group_name_H-M   'P 1'
#
loop_
_entity.id
_entity.type
_entity.pdbx_description
1 polymer ?
#
loop_
_entity_poly.entity_id
_entity_poly.type
_entity_poly.pdbx_seq_one_letter_code
_entity_poly.pdbx_strand_id
1 'polypeptide(L)'
;MKATVRSSVLAGIAIGIAGFGYLASGKDIAGAILFAFGLATVVHYSLKLYTGTAGFIQKGELGTLFIILLFNLVGCALMGLMARCSPLPLQSAAQSILEGRLSIGPWRGCALSIGCGFIMT
;
A
#
# COMPACT_ATOMS: atom_id res chain seq x y z
N MET A 1 -8.53 -1.14 20.34
CA MET A 1 -8.97 -1.94 19.18
C MET A 1 -9.65 -1.09 18.10
N LYS A 2 -10.76 -0.42 18.40
CA LYS A 2 -11.47 0.42 17.41
C LYS A 2 -10.60 1.52 16.78
N ALA A 3 -9.76 2.18 17.56
CA ALA A 3 -8.82 3.20 17.05
C ALA A 3 -7.77 2.61 16.12
N THR A 4 -7.25 1.43 16.41
CA THR A 4 -6.28 0.71 15.57
C THR A 4 -6.89 0.32 14.23
N VAL A 5 -8.10 -0.25 14.25
CA VAL A 5 -8.85 -0.63 13.04
C VAL A 5 -9.10 0.59 12.15
N ARG A 6 -9.64 1.67 12.73
CA ARG A 6 -9.90 2.91 11.99
C ARG A 6 -8.62 3.48 11.37
N SER A 7 -7.54 3.53 12.13
CA SER A 7 -6.24 4.03 11.66
C SER A 7 -5.67 3.17 10.54
N SER A 8 -5.83 1.85 10.63
CA SER A 8 -5.37 0.90 9.61
C SER A 8 -6.16 1.01 8.30
N VAL A 9 -7.48 1.14 8.38
CA VAL A 9 -8.32 1.36 7.19
C VAL A 9 -7.98 2.67 6.51
N LEU A 10 -7.82 3.76 7.29
CA LEU A 10 -7.43 5.06 6.75
C LEU A 10 -6.05 5.03 6.09
N ALA A 11 -5.10 4.30 6.66
CA ALA A 11 -3.79 4.09 6.03
C ALA A 11 -3.92 3.37 4.68
N GLY A 12 -4.72 2.31 4.62
CA GLY A 12 -5.01 1.59 3.38
C GLY A 12 -5.67 2.47 2.31
N ILE A 13 -6.62 3.30 2.71
CA ILE A 13 -7.29 4.26 1.82
C ILE A 13 -6.29 5.30 1.30
N ALA A 14 -5.47 5.89 2.17
CA ALA A 14 -4.47 6.89 1.79
C ALA A 14 -3.48 6.34 0.76
N ILE A 15 -2.96 5.14 0.99
CA ILE A 15 -2.08 4.44 0.04
C ILE A 15 -2.82 4.06 -1.24
N GLY A 16 -4.07 3.65 -1.14
CA GLY A 16 -4.92 3.34 -2.30
C GLY A 16 -5.15 4.56 -3.20
N ILE A 17 -5.44 5.72 -2.62
CA ILE A 17 -5.57 6.99 -3.36
C ILE A 17 -4.24 7.35 -4.03
N ALA A 18 -3.14 7.23 -3.32
CA ALA A 18 -1.80 7.49 -3.85
C ALA A 18 -1.45 6.55 -5.02
N GLY A 19 -1.76 5.27 -4.89
CA GLY A 19 -1.60 4.28 -5.95
C GLY A 19 -2.48 4.57 -7.17
N PHE A 20 -3.72 4.98 -6.95
CA PHE A 20 -4.62 5.42 -8.00
C PHE A 20 -4.04 6.62 -8.77
N GLY A 21 -3.55 7.63 -8.05
CA GLY A 21 -2.91 8.80 -8.66
C GLY A 21 -1.68 8.43 -9.48
N TYR A 22 -0.86 7.51 -8.99
CA TYR A 22 0.30 6.99 -9.71
C TYR A 22 -0.09 6.30 -11.03
N LEU A 23 -1.09 5.44 -10.99
CA LEU A 23 -1.59 4.75 -12.19
C LEU A 23 -2.25 5.71 -13.18
N ALA A 24 -3.02 6.68 -12.70
CA ALA A 24 -3.69 7.67 -13.52
C ALA A 24 -2.71 8.62 -14.23
N SER A 25 -1.56 8.90 -13.62
CA SER A 25 -0.49 9.73 -14.21
C SER A 25 0.33 9.02 -15.28
N GLY A 26 0.03 7.76 -15.60
CA GLY A 26 0.80 7.00 -16.59
C GLY A 26 2.18 6.57 -16.11
N LYS A 27 2.38 6.43 -14.80
CA LYS A 27 3.63 6.01 -14.14
C LYS A 27 4.78 7.02 -14.29
N ASP A 28 4.45 8.28 -14.43
CA ASP A 28 5.42 9.39 -14.54
C ASP A 28 5.95 9.85 -13.18
N ILE A 29 6.93 10.75 -13.21
CA ILE A 29 7.52 11.39 -12.02
C ILE A 29 6.44 12.10 -11.18
N ALA A 30 5.47 12.74 -11.82
CA ALA A 30 4.34 13.37 -11.14
C ALA A 30 3.53 12.34 -10.31
N GLY A 31 3.29 11.15 -10.85
CA GLY A 31 2.65 10.05 -10.15
C GLY A 31 3.47 9.56 -8.96
N ALA A 32 4.79 9.48 -9.10
CA ALA A 32 5.69 9.11 -8.02
C ALA A 32 5.66 10.13 -6.86
N ILE A 33 5.58 11.41 -7.17
CA ILE A 33 5.43 12.51 -6.18
C ILE A 33 4.08 12.37 -5.46
N LEU A 34 2.98 12.12 -6.18
CA LEU A 34 1.66 11.89 -5.59
C LEU A 34 1.68 10.67 -4.65
N PHE A 35 2.38 9.60 -5.02
CA PHE A 35 2.54 8.44 -4.16
C PHE A 35 3.33 8.77 -2.89
N ALA A 36 4.38 9.58 -3.01
CA ALA A 36 5.16 10.07 -1.86
C ALA A 36 4.31 10.92 -0.90
N PHE A 37 3.40 11.74 -1.42
CA PHE A 37 2.44 12.49 -0.59
C PHE A 37 1.49 11.56 0.18
N GLY A 38 1.05 10.46 -0.42
CA GLY A 38 0.25 9.46 0.29
C GLY A 38 1.00 8.86 1.48
N LEU A 39 2.26 8.49 1.28
CA LEU A 39 3.14 8.01 2.36
C LEU A 39 3.37 9.10 3.43
N ALA A 40 3.66 10.33 3.01
CA ALA A 40 3.83 11.46 3.93
C ALA A 40 2.58 11.69 4.79
N THR A 41 1.40 11.55 4.22
CA THR A 41 0.13 11.63 4.95
C THR A 41 0.02 10.55 6.01
N VAL A 42 0.35 9.31 5.67
CA VAL A 42 0.33 8.19 6.63
C VAL A 42 1.28 8.46 7.80
N VAL A 43 2.48 8.94 7.53
CA VAL A 43 3.47 9.28 8.55
C VAL A 43 3.02 10.47 9.39
N HIS A 44 2.55 11.54 8.76
CA HIS A 44 2.12 12.77 9.45
C HIS A 44 0.97 12.52 10.43
N TYR A 45 -0.02 11.74 10.03
CA TYR A 45 -1.16 11.37 10.90
C TYR A 45 -0.90 10.16 11.78
N SER A 46 0.34 9.62 11.77
CA SER A 46 0.71 8.41 12.52
C SER A 46 -0.27 7.25 12.30
N LEU A 47 -0.71 7.07 11.05
CA LEU A 47 -1.62 6.00 10.69
C LEU A 47 -0.91 4.65 10.76
N LYS A 48 -1.62 3.63 11.21
CA LYS A 48 -1.07 2.28 11.34
C LYS A 48 -1.01 1.58 9.99
N LEU A 49 0.11 1.76 9.30
CA LEU A 49 0.44 1.00 8.11
C LEU A 49 1.25 -0.24 8.50
N TYR A 50 0.93 -1.37 7.90
CA TYR A 50 1.60 -2.66 8.19
C TYR A 50 3.13 -2.57 8.11
N THR A 51 3.65 -1.99 7.02
CA THR A 51 5.09 -1.88 6.78
C THR A 51 5.82 -1.10 7.87
N GLY A 52 5.28 0.05 8.29
CA GLY A 52 5.87 0.87 9.35
C GLY A 52 5.73 0.23 10.75
N THR A 53 4.65 -0.49 10.99
CA THR A 53 4.40 -1.14 12.30
C THR A 53 5.21 -2.42 12.44
N ALA A 54 5.44 -3.16 11.35
CA ALA A 54 6.15 -4.44 11.38
C ALA A 54 7.61 -4.33 11.85
N GLY A 55 8.26 -3.19 11.57
CA GLY A 55 9.65 -2.94 11.96
C GLY A 55 9.86 -2.69 13.46
N PHE A 56 8.81 -2.28 14.17
CA PHE A 56 8.89 -1.91 15.60
C PHE A 56 8.04 -2.79 16.51
N ILE A 57 7.60 -3.94 16.03
CA ILE A 57 6.70 -4.82 16.78
C ILE A 57 7.45 -5.54 17.91
N GLN A 58 6.82 -5.58 19.09
CA GLN A 58 7.31 -6.36 20.21
C GLN A 58 6.81 -7.81 20.15
N LYS A 59 7.58 -8.72 20.74
CA LYS A 59 7.19 -10.12 20.85
C LYS A 59 5.87 -10.23 21.62
N GLY A 60 4.82 -10.73 20.97
CA GLY A 60 3.48 -10.89 21.55
C GLY A 60 2.39 -10.06 20.87
N GLU A 61 2.75 -9.08 20.03
CA GLU A 61 1.78 -8.24 19.32
C GLU A 61 1.50 -8.70 17.87
N LEU A 62 1.89 -9.91 17.51
CA LEU A 62 1.70 -10.46 16.17
C LEU A 62 0.22 -10.48 15.74
N GLY A 63 -0.69 -10.70 16.68
CA GLY A 63 -2.13 -10.64 16.41
C GLY A 63 -2.59 -9.25 15.99
N THR A 64 -2.09 -8.22 16.65
CA THR A 64 -2.38 -6.81 16.28
C THR A 64 -1.82 -6.47 14.90
N LEU A 65 -0.63 -6.95 14.59
CA LEU A 65 -0.01 -6.77 13.28
C LEU A 65 -0.84 -7.40 12.16
N PHE A 66 -1.36 -8.61 12.40
CA PHE A 66 -2.22 -9.30 11.44
C PHE A 66 -3.54 -8.54 11.21
N ILE A 67 -4.12 -7.99 12.26
CA ILE A 67 -5.31 -7.13 12.18
C ILE A 67 -5.01 -5.88 11.33
N ILE A 68 -3.89 -5.22 11.57
CA ILE A 68 -3.47 -4.05 10.80
C ILE A 68 -3.32 -4.40 9.32
N LEU A 69 -2.67 -5.52 8.99
CA LEU A 69 -2.52 -6.01 7.63
C LEU A 69 -3.88 -6.21 6.95
N LEU A 70 -4.78 -6.91 7.62
CA LEU A 70 -6.12 -7.21 7.08
C LEU A 70 -6.92 -5.93 6.80
N PHE A 71 -6.92 -4.99 7.72
CA PHE A 71 -7.65 -3.72 7.55
C PHE A 71 -6.98 -2.75 6.57
N ASN A 72 -5.66 -2.79 6.42
CA ASN A 72 -4.97 -2.12 5.33
C ASN A 72 -5.41 -2.68 3.97
N LEU A 73 -5.49 -4.01 3.87
CA LEU A 73 -5.98 -4.68 2.65
C LEU A 73 -7.41 -4.28 2.32
N VAL A 74 -8.29 -4.22 3.32
CA VAL A 74 -9.69 -3.76 3.14
C VAL A 74 -9.72 -2.33 2.63
N GLY A 75 -8.94 -1.41 3.20
CA GLY A 75 -8.84 -0.03 2.73
C GLY A 75 -8.38 0.07 1.27
N CYS A 76 -7.34 -0.68 0.90
CA CYS A 76 -6.87 -0.74 -0.49
C CYS A 76 -7.91 -1.37 -1.43
N ALA A 77 -8.63 -2.39 -0.99
CA ALA A 77 -9.67 -3.04 -1.79
C ALA A 77 -10.86 -2.10 -2.07
N LEU A 78 -11.26 -1.28 -1.09
CA LEU A 78 -12.27 -0.24 -1.29
C LEU A 78 -11.87 0.75 -2.37
N MET A 79 -10.61 1.20 -2.34
CA MET A 79 -10.09 2.10 -3.38
C MET A 79 -9.98 1.41 -4.74
N GLY A 80 -9.61 0.13 -4.77
CA GLY A 80 -9.62 -0.69 -5.99
C GLY A 80 -11.00 -0.82 -6.62
N LEU A 81 -12.05 -0.99 -5.80
CA LEU A 81 -13.44 -1.00 -6.27
C LEU A 81 -13.86 0.35 -6.85
N MET A 82 -13.49 1.45 -6.19
CA MET A 82 -13.74 2.80 -6.72
C MET A 82 -12.99 3.03 -8.04
N ALA A 83 -11.76 2.51 -8.16
CA ALA A 83 -10.99 2.59 -9.40
C ALA A 83 -11.66 1.87 -10.58
N ARG A 84 -12.37 0.77 -10.32
CA ARG A 84 -13.15 0.07 -11.36
C ARG A 84 -14.32 0.89 -11.91
N CYS A 85 -14.86 1.80 -11.12
CA CYS A 85 -15.91 2.72 -11.55
C CYS A 85 -15.37 3.91 -12.34
N SER A 86 -14.06 4.08 -12.41
CA SER A 86 -13.41 5.16 -13.17
C SER A 86 -13.35 4.83 -14.65
N PRO A 87 -13.61 5.81 -15.53
CA PRO A 87 -13.47 5.63 -16.98
C PRO A 87 -12.02 5.55 -17.46
N LEU A 88 -11.04 5.71 -16.56
CA LEU A 88 -9.62 5.65 -16.89
C LEU A 88 -9.16 4.19 -17.09
N PRO A 89 -8.21 3.93 -18.02
CA PRO A 89 -7.70 2.58 -18.32
C PRO A 89 -6.73 2.09 -17.23
N LEU A 90 -7.18 2.10 -15.97
CA LEU A 90 -6.36 1.72 -14.81
C LEU A 90 -6.11 0.22 -14.73
N GLN A 91 -7.01 -0.60 -15.26
CA GLN A 91 -6.87 -2.05 -15.28
C GLN A 91 -5.67 -2.50 -16.10
N SER A 92 -5.46 -1.94 -17.28
CA SER A 92 -4.30 -2.28 -18.13
C SER A 92 -2.97 -1.86 -17.48
N ALA A 93 -2.93 -0.69 -16.84
CA ALA A 93 -1.76 -0.22 -16.10
C ALA A 93 -1.45 -1.11 -14.89
N ALA A 94 -2.46 -1.51 -14.13
CA ALA A 94 -2.32 -2.41 -12.99
C ALA A 94 -1.88 -3.81 -13.42
N GLN A 95 -2.44 -4.37 -14.48
CA GLN A 95 -2.04 -5.66 -15.06
C GLN A 95 -0.58 -5.65 -15.50
N SER A 96 -0.14 -4.62 -16.20
CA SER A 96 1.24 -4.48 -16.66
C SER A 96 2.24 -4.48 -15.50
N ILE A 97 1.92 -3.83 -14.37
CA ILE A 97 2.74 -3.86 -13.16
C ILE A 97 2.74 -5.26 -12.52
N LEU A 98 1.58 -5.89 -12.45
CA LEU A 98 1.44 -7.22 -11.86
C LEU A 98 2.21 -8.27 -12.67
N GLU A 99 2.08 -8.26 -13.99
CA GLU A 99 2.83 -9.13 -14.90
C GLU A 99 4.34 -8.92 -14.78
N GLY A 100 4.80 -7.67 -14.73
CA GLY A 100 6.20 -7.34 -14.50
C GLY A 100 6.73 -7.91 -13.19
N ARG A 101 5.94 -7.88 -12.12
CA ARG A 101 6.32 -8.47 -10.84
C ARG A 101 6.29 -9.99 -10.82
N LEU A 102 5.32 -10.61 -11.49
CA LEU A 102 5.22 -12.06 -11.59
C LEU A 102 6.33 -12.66 -12.48
N SER A 103 6.75 -11.95 -13.53
CA SER A 103 7.81 -12.40 -14.44
C SER A 103 9.20 -12.46 -13.79
N ILE A 104 9.43 -11.70 -12.70
CA ILE A 104 10.71 -11.66 -11.97
C ILE A 104 10.99 -12.98 -11.23
N GLY A 105 9.96 -13.77 -10.94
CA GLY A 105 10.04 -15.02 -10.20
C GLY A 105 9.94 -14.84 -8.68
N PRO A 106 9.57 -15.92 -7.94
CA PRO A 106 9.27 -15.83 -6.51
C PRO A 106 10.49 -15.46 -5.66
N TRP A 107 11.67 -15.96 -5.96
CA TRP A 107 12.88 -15.71 -5.19
C TRP A 107 13.36 -14.26 -5.29
N ARG A 108 13.39 -13.72 -6.51
CA ARG A 108 13.78 -12.33 -6.74
C ARG A 108 12.74 -11.38 -6.19
N GLY A 109 11.45 -11.73 -6.32
CA GLY A 109 10.35 -10.97 -5.72
C GLY A 109 10.46 -10.89 -4.20
N CYS A 110 10.78 -11.99 -3.52
CA CYS A 110 11.02 -12.01 -2.08
C CYS A 110 12.22 -11.12 -1.67
N ALA A 111 13.34 -11.23 -2.38
CA ALA A 111 14.52 -10.42 -2.10
C ALA A 111 14.23 -8.92 -2.25
N LEU A 112 13.55 -8.52 -3.31
CA LEU A 112 13.14 -7.13 -3.55
C LEU A 112 12.14 -6.64 -2.49
N SER A 113 11.22 -7.49 -2.07
CA SER A 113 10.24 -7.16 -1.02
C SER A 113 10.90 -6.94 0.33
N ILE A 114 11.90 -7.73 0.69
CA ILE A 114 12.71 -7.55 1.91
C ILE A 114 13.47 -6.22 1.85
N GLY A 115 14.13 -5.93 0.71
CA GLY A 115 14.83 -4.66 0.51
C GLY A 115 13.91 -3.46 0.58
N CYS A 116 12.74 -3.53 -0.06
CA CYS A 116 11.72 -2.49 -0.01
C CYS A 116 11.19 -2.28 1.42
N GLY A 117 10.90 -3.36 2.14
CA GLY A 117 10.46 -3.31 3.53
C GLY A 117 11.50 -2.65 4.44
N PHE A 118 12.78 -2.94 4.23
CA PHE A 118 13.87 -2.34 4.99
C PHE A 118 13.97 -0.81 4.78
N ILE A 119 13.80 -0.35 3.53
CA ILE A 119 13.83 1.09 3.20
C ILE A 119 12.63 1.82 3.80
N MET A 120 11.45 1.16 3.87
CA MET A 120 10.21 1.75 4.38
C MET A 120 10.08 1.70 5.91
N THR A 121 10.97 1.03 6.60
CA THR A 121 11.00 0.93 8.06
C THR A 121 11.91 1.99 8.66
#